data_8e69e6a99fd3a37a988ff587df80ea07
#
_entry.id   8e69e6a99fd3a37a988ff587df80ea07
#
_cell.length_a   1.000
_cell.length_b   1.000
_cell.length_c   1.000
_cell.angle_alpha   90.00
_cell.angle_beta   90.00
_cell.angle_gamma   90.00
#
_symmetry.space_group_name_H-M   'P 1'
#
loop_
_entity.id
_entity.type
_entity.pdbx_description
1 polymer ?
#
loop_
_entity_poly.entity_id
_entity_poly.type
_entity_poly.pdbx_seq_one_letter_code
_entity_poly.pdbx_strand_id
1 'polypeptide(L)'
;MREASTTPGEERNSDVDLFDYGLLKQKSESGGATGEPLASRMRPRTLDEFIGQQEIVGPGRLLRRAIEADRLHSLIFYGPPGTGKTSLAHVIAGHTGAEFVALNAVTAGVADLRQVIESAHQRRKLSGRRTIVLVDEIHRFNRAQQDALLPAVEDGT
;
A
#
# COMPACT_ATOMS: atom_id res chain seq x y z
N MET A 1 -46.59 2.45 42.67
CA MET A 1 -47.22 3.25 41.60
C MET A 1 -46.13 4.08 40.98
N ARG A 2 -45.91 3.94 39.65
CA ARG A 2 -44.98 4.59 38.72
C ARG A 2 -43.56 4.07 38.70
N GLU A 3 -43.33 3.30 37.77
CA GLU A 3 -43.13 3.28 36.31
C GLU A 3 -41.68 3.54 35.96
N ALA A 4 -41.10 2.46 35.45
CA ALA A 4 -39.80 2.41 34.80
C ALA A 4 -39.87 3.11 33.45
N SER A 5 -38.91 3.93 33.10
CA SER A 5 -38.66 4.33 31.74
C SER A 5 -37.30 3.80 31.27
N THR A 6 -37.41 2.83 30.43
CA THR A 6 -36.34 2.22 29.68
C THR A 6 -35.91 3.15 28.54
N THR A 7 -34.65 3.50 28.51
CA THR A 7 -34.04 4.20 27.37
C THR A 7 -33.50 3.17 26.40
N PRO A 8 -33.74 3.27 25.10
CA PRO A 8 -33.23 2.32 24.11
C PRO A 8 -31.76 2.54 23.85
N GLY A 9 -31.08 1.41 23.65
CA GLY A 9 -29.63 1.36 23.42
C GLY A 9 -29.21 2.09 22.16
N GLU A 10 -28.10 2.80 22.28
CA GLU A 10 -27.27 3.23 21.19
C GLU A 10 -26.65 2.02 20.51
N GLU A 11 -27.11 1.75 19.32
CA GLU A 11 -26.39 0.90 18.35
C GLU A 11 -25.04 1.59 18.03
N ARG A 12 -23.98 1.11 18.62
CA ARG A 12 -22.64 1.40 18.19
C ARG A 12 -22.45 0.77 16.81
N ASN A 13 -22.58 1.59 15.79
CA ASN A 13 -22.12 1.33 14.45
C ASN A 13 -20.61 1.06 14.54
N SER A 14 -20.20 -0.18 14.43
CA SER A 14 -18.80 -0.57 14.37
C SER A 14 -18.27 -0.21 12.98
N ASP A 15 -17.86 1.04 12.80
CA ASP A 15 -16.97 1.41 11.71
C ASP A 15 -15.70 0.57 11.90
N VAL A 16 -15.60 -0.49 11.13
CA VAL A 16 -14.37 -1.28 11.00
C VAL A 16 -13.37 -0.37 10.31
N ASP A 17 -12.50 0.19 11.10
CA ASP A 17 -11.49 1.15 10.65
C ASP A 17 -10.61 0.46 9.59
N LEU A 18 -10.39 1.13 8.46
CA LEU A 18 -9.56 0.65 7.35
C LEU A 18 -8.16 0.23 7.83
N PHE A 19 -7.73 0.77 8.97
CA PHE A 19 -6.50 0.40 9.68
C PHE A 19 -6.56 -1.00 10.31
N ASP A 20 -7.73 -1.45 10.76
CA ASP A 20 -7.91 -2.81 11.29
C ASP A 20 -7.75 -3.87 10.18
N TYR A 21 -8.09 -3.53 8.94
CA TYR A 21 -7.87 -4.43 7.80
C TYR A 21 -6.38 -4.64 7.51
N GLY A 22 -5.55 -3.62 7.69
CA GLY A 22 -4.08 -3.70 7.57
C GLY A 22 -3.44 -4.51 8.71
N LEU A 23 -3.91 -4.29 9.94
CA LEU A 23 -3.43 -4.99 11.14
C LEU A 23 -3.90 -6.43 11.23
N LEU A 24 -5.11 -6.73 10.76
CA LEU A 24 -5.63 -8.10 10.66
C LEU A 24 -4.86 -8.90 9.61
N LYS A 25 -4.40 -8.27 8.53
CA LYS A 25 -3.58 -8.91 7.51
C LYS A 25 -2.16 -9.24 8.01
N GLN A 26 -1.58 -8.39 8.87
CA GLN A 26 -0.29 -8.66 9.49
C GLN A 26 -0.35 -9.77 10.56
N LYS A 27 -1.50 -9.91 11.26
CA LYS A 27 -1.67 -10.94 12.29
C LYS A 27 -1.91 -12.34 11.72
N SER A 28 -2.35 -12.45 10.47
CA SER A 28 -2.55 -13.74 9.78
C SER A 28 -1.23 -14.35 9.24
N GLU A 29 -0.15 -13.60 9.19
CA GLU A 29 1.14 -14.07 8.67
C GLU A 29 1.97 -14.87 9.70
N SER A 30 1.55 -14.94 10.97
CA SER A 30 2.25 -15.69 12.02
C SER A 30 1.62 -17.06 12.37
N GLY A 31 0.63 -17.53 11.64
CA GLY A 31 -0.07 -18.80 11.92
C GLY A 31 -0.41 -19.60 10.67
N GLY A 32 0.39 -20.64 10.38
CA GLY A 32 -0.01 -21.85 9.64
C GLY A 32 -0.53 -21.71 8.21
N ALA A 33 0.32 -22.02 7.27
CA ALA A 33 0.17 -22.06 5.81
C ALA A 33 -0.90 -23.00 5.23
N THR A 34 -2.20 -22.77 5.41
CA THR A 34 -3.21 -23.66 4.82
C THR A 34 -4.38 -22.98 4.08
N GLY A 35 -4.28 -21.70 3.72
CA GLY A 35 -5.38 -21.01 3.02
C GLY A 35 -4.95 -19.96 1.97
N GLU A 36 -3.69 -19.62 1.89
CA GLU A 36 -3.24 -18.58 0.95
C GLU A 36 -3.11 -19.14 -0.48
N PRO A 37 -3.66 -18.42 -1.50
CA PRO A 37 -3.55 -18.86 -2.89
C PRO A 37 -2.10 -19.06 -3.32
N LEU A 38 -1.84 -20.08 -4.15
CA LEU A 38 -0.47 -20.40 -4.62
C LEU A 38 0.23 -19.19 -5.24
N ALA A 39 -0.47 -18.38 -6.01
CA ALA A 39 0.07 -17.17 -6.63
C ALA A 39 0.60 -16.14 -5.61
N SER A 40 -0.02 -16.06 -4.43
CA SER A 40 0.44 -15.21 -3.34
C SER A 40 1.70 -15.78 -2.69
N ARG A 41 1.69 -17.10 -2.43
CA ARG A 41 2.81 -17.83 -1.84
C ARG A 41 4.07 -17.85 -2.72
N MET A 42 3.88 -17.85 -4.05
CA MET A 42 4.95 -17.83 -5.06
C MET A 42 5.43 -16.42 -5.41
N ARG A 43 4.86 -15.38 -4.78
CA ARG A 43 5.30 -14.00 -5.06
C ARG A 43 6.73 -13.80 -4.56
N PRO A 44 7.63 -13.24 -5.40
CA PRO A 44 9.00 -12.94 -5.00
C PRO A 44 8.99 -11.98 -3.80
N ARG A 45 9.88 -12.22 -2.85
CA ARG A 45 10.08 -11.40 -1.64
C ARG A 45 11.32 -10.54 -1.73
N THR A 46 12.26 -10.93 -2.59
CA THR A 46 13.51 -10.22 -2.82
C THR A 46 13.70 -9.91 -4.31
N LEU A 47 14.61 -8.98 -4.61
CA LEU A 47 14.99 -8.68 -6.00
C LEU A 47 15.63 -9.87 -6.71
N ASP A 48 16.31 -10.74 -5.98
CA ASP A 48 16.97 -11.93 -6.55
C ASP A 48 15.97 -13.04 -6.89
N GLU A 49 14.86 -13.11 -6.17
CA GLU A 49 13.74 -14.00 -6.49
C GLU A 49 12.89 -13.50 -7.65
N PHE A 50 13.05 -12.23 -8.04
CA PHE A 50 12.26 -11.62 -9.10
C PHE A 50 12.76 -12.09 -10.47
N ILE A 51 12.03 -13.02 -11.08
CA ILE A 51 12.37 -13.61 -12.39
C ILE A 51 11.85 -12.74 -13.52
N GLY A 52 12.71 -12.47 -14.49
CA GLY A 52 12.40 -11.61 -15.64
C GLY A 52 12.79 -10.15 -15.42
N GLN A 53 12.54 -9.32 -16.42
CA GLN A 53 12.84 -7.87 -16.41
C GLN A 53 14.29 -7.52 -16.04
N GLN A 54 15.25 -8.36 -16.41
CA GLN A 54 16.68 -8.19 -16.09
C GLN A 54 17.25 -6.86 -16.59
N GLU A 55 16.65 -6.32 -17.65
CA GLU A 55 17.01 -4.99 -18.19
C GLU A 55 16.63 -3.84 -17.26
N ILE A 56 15.69 -4.05 -16.35
CA ILE A 56 15.16 -3.03 -15.43
C ILE A 56 15.69 -3.27 -14.03
N VAL A 57 15.61 -4.50 -13.51
CA VAL A 57 15.92 -4.85 -12.11
C VAL A 57 17.14 -5.76 -11.97
N GLY A 58 17.83 -6.10 -13.07
CA GLY A 58 19.04 -6.90 -13.05
C GLY A 58 20.19 -6.24 -12.28
N PRO A 59 21.24 -7.00 -11.94
CA PRO A 59 22.42 -6.47 -11.25
C PRO A 59 23.01 -5.25 -11.96
N GLY A 60 23.31 -4.19 -11.21
CA GLY A 60 23.89 -2.95 -11.72
C GLY A 60 22.93 -2.02 -12.47
N ARG A 61 21.68 -2.40 -12.65
CA ARG A 61 20.67 -1.53 -13.30
C ARG A 61 20.26 -0.38 -12.40
N LEU A 62 19.85 0.74 -13.01
CA LEU A 62 19.55 1.98 -12.30
C LEU A 62 18.47 1.79 -11.23
N LEU A 63 17.37 1.14 -11.57
CA LEU A 63 16.27 0.91 -10.62
C LEU A 63 16.73 0.04 -9.44
N ARG A 64 17.46 -1.04 -9.70
CA ARG A 64 18.01 -1.90 -8.64
C ARG A 64 18.91 -1.11 -7.70
N ARG A 65 19.83 -0.33 -8.23
CA ARG A 65 20.74 0.53 -7.43
C ARG A 65 19.96 1.55 -6.60
N ALA A 66 18.89 2.13 -7.16
CA ALA A 66 18.04 3.07 -6.43
C ALA A 66 17.30 2.39 -5.27
N ILE A 67 16.81 1.15 -5.48
CA ILE A 67 16.18 0.34 -4.44
C ILE A 67 17.19 0.01 -3.34
N GLU A 68 18.36 -0.53 -3.70
CA GLU A 68 19.42 -0.91 -2.77
C GLU A 68 19.96 0.27 -1.96
N ALA A 69 20.01 1.47 -2.57
CA ALA A 69 20.42 2.70 -1.91
C ALA A 69 19.30 3.39 -1.11
N ASP A 70 18.09 2.84 -1.12
CA ASP A 70 16.89 3.43 -0.51
C ASP A 70 16.59 4.88 -1.00
N ARG A 71 16.86 5.14 -2.29
CA ARG A 71 16.70 6.44 -2.96
C ARG A 71 15.66 6.37 -4.07
N LEU A 72 14.49 5.84 -3.73
CA LEU A 72 13.38 5.78 -4.67
C LEU A 72 12.59 7.09 -4.65
N HIS A 73 12.28 7.57 -5.84
CA HIS A 73 11.27 8.58 -6.11
C HIS A 73 9.99 7.91 -6.61
N SER A 74 8.97 8.70 -6.89
CA SER A 74 7.73 8.21 -7.51
C SER A 74 8.03 7.49 -8.82
N LEU A 75 7.46 6.29 -9.00
CA LEU A 75 7.65 5.42 -10.14
C LEU A 75 6.32 5.08 -10.79
N ILE A 76 6.30 5.00 -12.11
CA ILE A 76 5.15 4.50 -12.87
C ILE A 76 5.57 3.22 -13.57
N PHE A 77 4.90 2.11 -13.25
CA PHE A 77 5.07 0.86 -13.96
C PHE A 77 4.00 0.73 -15.04
N TYR A 78 4.45 0.69 -16.28
CA TYR A 78 3.58 0.52 -17.45
C TYR A 78 3.92 -0.79 -18.17
N GLY A 79 2.90 -1.50 -18.66
CA GLY A 79 3.08 -2.74 -19.40
C GLY A 79 1.84 -3.64 -19.32
N PRO A 80 1.83 -4.74 -20.10
CA PRO A 80 0.70 -5.67 -20.15
C PRO A 80 0.47 -6.35 -18.78
N PRO A 81 -0.72 -6.94 -18.56
CA PRO A 81 -0.98 -7.73 -17.36
C PRO A 81 0.00 -8.91 -17.26
N GLY A 82 0.28 -9.35 -16.02
CA GLY A 82 1.18 -10.49 -15.78
C GLY A 82 2.67 -10.18 -15.83
N THR A 83 3.12 -8.96 -16.13
CA THR A 83 4.55 -8.60 -16.19
C THR A 83 5.20 -8.38 -14.82
N GLY A 84 4.49 -8.62 -13.72
CA GLY A 84 5.05 -8.55 -12.37
C GLY A 84 5.05 -7.16 -11.73
N LYS A 85 4.35 -6.15 -12.27
CA LYS A 85 4.33 -4.77 -11.72
C LYS A 85 4.01 -4.72 -10.23
N THR A 86 2.91 -5.36 -9.83
CA THR A 86 2.48 -5.42 -8.44
C THR A 86 3.48 -6.20 -7.57
N SER A 87 4.02 -7.30 -8.09
CA SER A 87 5.04 -8.08 -7.38
C SER A 87 6.32 -7.27 -7.15
N LEU A 88 6.75 -6.51 -8.15
CA LEU A 88 7.92 -5.63 -8.01
C LEU A 88 7.68 -4.54 -6.95
N ALA A 89 6.50 -3.94 -6.91
CA ALA A 89 6.16 -2.95 -5.89
C ALA A 89 6.22 -3.54 -4.47
N HIS A 90 5.75 -4.77 -4.27
CA HIS A 90 5.89 -5.48 -2.99
C HIS A 90 7.35 -5.77 -2.61
N VAL A 91 8.17 -6.20 -3.58
CA VAL A 91 9.61 -6.44 -3.36
C VAL A 91 10.31 -5.14 -2.94
N ILE A 92 10.00 -4.02 -3.61
CA ILE A 92 10.56 -2.71 -3.28
C ILE A 92 10.19 -2.33 -1.84
N ALA A 93 8.91 -2.45 -1.48
CA ALA A 93 8.45 -2.11 -0.14
C ALA A 93 9.11 -2.98 0.94
N GLY A 94 9.23 -4.28 0.69
CA GLY A 94 9.92 -5.20 1.59
C GLY A 94 11.41 -4.87 1.77
N HIS A 95 12.07 -4.44 0.70
CA HIS A 95 13.49 -4.09 0.73
C HIS A 95 13.76 -2.79 1.49
N THR A 96 12.90 -1.79 1.34
CA THR A 96 13.10 -0.45 1.94
C THR A 96 12.66 -0.37 3.41
N GLY A 97 11.96 -1.38 3.94
CA GLY A 97 11.38 -1.34 5.28
C GLY A 97 10.31 -0.26 5.47
N ALA A 98 9.82 0.32 4.37
CA ALA A 98 8.75 1.29 4.39
C ALA A 98 7.40 0.64 4.71
N GLU A 99 6.45 1.43 5.21
CA GLU A 99 5.05 0.99 5.30
C GLU A 99 4.48 0.87 3.90
N PHE A 100 3.74 -0.19 3.63
CA PHE A 100 3.15 -0.44 2.32
C PHE A 100 1.65 -0.29 2.36
N VAL A 101 1.13 0.62 1.54
CA VAL A 101 -0.31 0.85 1.38
C VAL A 101 -0.68 0.64 -0.08
N ALA A 102 -1.65 -0.24 -0.34
CA ALA A 102 -2.17 -0.46 -1.68
C ALA A 102 -3.55 0.19 -1.83
N LEU A 103 -3.71 1.01 -2.85
CA LEU A 103 -4.97 1.64 -3.25
C LEU A 103 -5.34 1.17 -4.65
N ASN A 104 -6.64 0.96 -4.86
CA ASN A 104 -7.18 0.72 -6.19
C ASN A 104 -7.88 2.00 -6.68
N ALA A 105 -7.44 2.55 -7.81
CA ALA A 105 -7.96 3.79 -8.34
C ALA A 105 -9.45 3.78 -8.70
N VAL A 106 -10.02 2.58 -8.88
CA VAL A 106 -11.45 2.42 -9.19
C VAL A 106 -12.31 2.62 -7.95
N THR A 107 -11.84 2.18 -6.77
CA THR A 107 -12.60 2.18 -5.52
C THR A 107 -12.20 3.29 -4.56
N ALA A 108 -10.95 3.75 -4.62
CA ALA A 108 -10.45 4.79 -3.72
C ALA A 108 -11.00 6.17 -4.08
N GLY A 109 -11.62 6.85 -3.13
CA GLY A 109 -12.07 8.23 -3.26
C GLY A 109 -10.96 9.25 -2.92
N VAL A 110 -11.26 10.54 -3.12
CA VAL A 110 -10.36 11.65 -2.72
C VAL A 110 -10.12 11.66 -1.21
N ALA A 111 -11.12 11.26 -0.42
CA ALA A 111 -11.01 11.19 1.03
C ALA A 111 -9.98 10.13 1.46
N ASP A 112 -10.02 8.95 0.83
CA ASP A 112 -9.08 7.87 1.11
C ASP A 112 -7.63 8.26 0.79
N LEU A 113 -7.43 8.94 -0.35
CA LEU A 113 -6.13 9.47 -0.74
C LEU A 113 -5.58 10.45 0.30
N ARG A 114 -6.39 11.41 0.74
CA ARG A 114 -6.00 12.40 1.75
C ARG A 114 -5.66 11.73 3.08
N GLN A 115 -6.44 10.76 3.51
CA GLN A 115 -6.21 10.01 4.74
C GLN A 115 -4.88 9.25 4.69
N VAL A 116 -4.59 8.59 3.58
CA VAL A 116 -3.31 7.86 3.40
C VAL A 116 -2.12 8.82 3.41
N ILE A 117 -2.22 9.96 2.70
CA ILE A 117 -1.16 10.98 2.68
C ILE A 117 -0.93 11.54 4.08
N GLU A 118 -1.99 11.93 4.79
CA GLU A 118 -1.88 12.47 6.15
C GLU A 118 -1.24 11.45 7.10
N SER A 119 -1.66 10.20 7.03
CA SER A 119 -1.08 9.11 7.83
C SER A 119 0.40 8.88 7.50
N ALA A 120 0.79 9.01 6.24
CA ALA A 120 2.19 8.92 5.81
C ALA A 120 3.03 10.07 6.38
N HIS A 121 2.51 11.31 6.34
CA HIS A 121 3.18 12.47 6.95
C HIS A 121 3.34 12.32 8.47
N GLN A 122 2.30 11.89 9.17
CA GLN A 122 2.35 11.67 10.61
C GLN A 122 3.35 10.58 10.99
N ARG A 123 3.36 9.46 10.27
CA ARG A 123 4.31 8.35 10.47
C ARG A 123 5.75 8.83 10.25
N ARG A 124 5.99 9.61 9.19
CA ARG A 124 7.31 10.17 8.90
C ARG A 124 7.78 11.10 10.00
N LYS A 125 6.89 11.96 10.54
CA LYS A 125 7.20 12.87 11.67
C LYS A 125 7.50 12.13 12.97
N LEU A 126 6.72 11.09 13.30
CA LEU A 126 6.82 10.40 14.59
C LEU A 126 7.95 9.37 14.65
N SER A 127 8.18 8.65 13.56
CA SER A 127 9.10 7.51 13.54
C SER A 127 10.19 7.61 12.47
N GLY A 128 10.18 8.62 11.62
CA GLY A 128 11.08 8.72 10.46
C GLY A 128 10.78 7.69 9.36
N ARG A 129 9.78 6.83 9.56
CA ARG A 129 9.47 5.74 8.63
C ARG A 129 8.69 6.27 7.42
N ARG A 130 9.14 5.88 6.24
CA ARG A 130 8.48 6.25 4.98
C ARG A 130 7.29 5.34 4.68
N THR A 131 6.42 5.79 3.79
CA THR A 131 5.29 5.02 3.29
C THR A 131 5.41 4.90 1.77
N ILE A 132 5.28 3.69 1.26
CA ILE A 132 5.15 3.43 -0.17
C ILE A 132 3.68 3.18 -0.47
N VAL A 133 3.10 4.03 -1.30
CA VAL A 133 1.72 3.88 -1.76
C VAL A 133 1.73 3.29 -3.17
N LEU A 134 1.19 2.09 -3.32
CA LEU A 134 0.91 1.52 -4.62
C LEU A 134 -0.49 1.93 -5.06
N VAL A 135 -0.59 2.64 -6.17
CA VAL A 135 -1.88 2.94 -6.80
C VAL A 135 -2.03 2.05 -8.02
N ASP A 136 -2.92 1.06 -7.92
CA ASP A 136 -3.26 0.20 -9.05
C ASP A 136 -4.30 0.88 -9.95
N GLU A 137 -4.21 0.64 -11.28
CA GLU A 137 -5.08 1.23 -12.30
C GLU A 137 -5.13 2.78 -12.26
N ILE A 138 -3.99 3.44 -12.00
CA ILE A 138 -3.90 4.91 -11.83
C ILE A 138 -4.53 5.71 -12.99
N HIS A 139 -4.61 5.13 -14.19
CA HIS A 139 -5.28 5.73 -15.34
C HIS A 139 -6.79 5.94 -15.16
N ARG A 140 -7.39 5.30 -14.14
CA ARG A 140 -8.79 5.48 -13.74
C ARG A 140 -9.02 6.69 -12.84
N PHE A 141 -7.97 7.31 -12.35
CA PHE A 141 -8.12 8.51 -11.53
C PHE A 141 -8.77 9.66 -12.33
N ASN A 142 -9.80 10.23 -11.74
CA ASN A 142 -10.34 11.50 -12.20
C ASN A 142 -9.43 12.67 -11.78
N ARG A 143 -9.72 13.87 -12.29
CA ARG A 143 -8.91 15.04 -12.03
C ARG A 143 -8.78 15.38 -10.54
N ALA A 144 -9.88 15.27 -9.77
CA ALA A 144 -9.85 15.57 -8.33
C ALA A 144 -8.96 14.61 -7.53
N GLN A 145 -8.90 13.34 -7.93
CA GLN A 145 -8.00 12.36 -7.33
C GLN A 145 -6.53 12.63 -7.72
N GLN A 146 -6.29 13.01 -8.97
CA GLN A 146 -4.95 13.40 -9.43
C GLN A 146 -4.45 14.66 -8.69
N ASP A 147 -5.28 15.68 -8.58
CA ASP A 147 -4.96 16.91 -7.87
C ASP A 147 -4.70 16.66 -6.36
N ALA A 148 -5.39 15.70 -5.76
CA ALA A 148 -5.18 15.33 -4.36
C ALA A 148 -3.84 14.59 -4.13
N LEU A 149 -3.36 13.85 -5.13
CA LEU A 149 -2.11 13.09 -5.04
C LEU A 149 -0.87 13.95 -5.37
N LEU A 150 -1.03 14.96 -6.23
CA LEU A 150 0.07 15.74 -6.79
C LEU A 150 1.01 16.35 -5.74
N PRO A 151 0.53 16.99 -4.65
CA PRO A 151 1.42 17.53 -3.61
C PRO A 151 2.34 16.47 -2.99
N ALA A 152 1.82 15.29 -2.69
CA ALA A 152 2.61 14.21 -2.09
C ALA A 152 3.68 13.67 -3.05
N VAL A 153 3.41 13.67 -4.36
CA VAL A 153 4.38 13.29 -5.39
C VAL A 153 5.50 14.33 -5.52
N GLU A 154 5.16 15.62 -5.45
CA GLU A 154 6.12 16.72 -5.55
C GLU A 154 7.00 16.83 -4.31
N ASP A 155 6.43 16.67 -3.12
CA ASP A 155 7.15 16.75 -1.84
C ASP A 155 7.97 15.50 -1.51
N GLY A 156 7.78 14.42 -2.24
CA GLY A 156 8.48 13.15 -2.03
C GLY A 156 8.10 12.48 -0.70
N THR A 157 6.84 12.57 -0.35
CA THR A 157 6.28 11.98 0.88
C THR A 157 6.03 10.50 0.71
#